data_adc6abb2478453fe7d6446e72e0928cf
#
_entry.id   adc6abb2478453fe7d6446e72e0928cf
#
_cell.length_a   1.000
_cell.length_b   1.000
_cell.length_c   1.000
_cell.angle_alpha   90.00
_cell.angle_beta   90.00
_cell.angle_gamma   90.00
#
_symmetry.space_group_name_H-M   'P 1'
#
loop_
_entity.id
_entity.type
_entity.pdbx_description
1 polymer ?
#
loop_
_entity_poly.entity_id
_entity_poly.type
_entity_poly.pdbx_seq_one_letter_code
_entity_poly.pdbx_strand_id
1 'polypeptide(L)'
;MTDTSTRLESQFRFLLEADKLRRVDRQNLILDGSRCENSAEHSWHLGLYALVLAPFAPADVSIERVVQMLLLHDLVEIDAGDHPIDGDVDWEAVASAEAVAATRLFSLLPADQSAFLHGLWREFEASTTPDAQWAKRIDHCQPIFQTLYNADVPAAHIEVVRGNLYGGRAAALKEAFPEVYTHAVTKLEGGTPQDVLTAPLAFLNEVDALKTVLRATTLGDGSRHENSAEHSWHIMLYAWVLAQHSHAPVDMAKVLQMLMLHDIVEIDAGDVPIHSTLSEADHAAIAASEQTAAERIFALLPEDQGQAFRSIWEEFEAADSAEAVYAKAIDRVQPVLLNLMSGGGSWREYNVTLAQLEARVGQKVARGAPAVWEYVRATVAPWFAEKTSA
;
A
#
# COMPACT_ATOMS: atom_id res chain seq x y z
N MET A 1 -27.64 -18.55 2.50
CA MET A 1 -26.53 -17.82 1.83
C MET A 1 -25.82 -18.83 0.95
N THR A 2 -25.41 -18.43 -0.24
CA THR A 2 -24.56 -19.28 -1.11
C THR A 2 -23.18 -19.40 -0.49
N ASP A 3 -22.43 -20.45 -0.80
CA ASP A 3 -21.03 -20.66 -0.35
C ASP A 3 -20.17 -19.41 -0.66
N THR A 4 -20.32 -18.85 -1.87
CA THR A 4 -19.64 -17.61 -2.30
C THR A 4 -19.96 -16.41 -1.41
N SER A 5 -21.21 -16.22 -0.99
CA SER A 5 -21.62 -15.11 -0.11
C SER A 5 -20.98 -15.20 1.28
N THR A 6 -20.91 -16.38 1.85
CA THR A 6 -20.28 -16.63 3.16
C THR A 6 -18.77 -16.41 3.08
N ARG A 7 -18.14 -16.79 1.96
CA ARG A 7 -16.71 -16.57 1.73
C ARG A 7 -16.39 -15.08 1.59
N LEU A 8 -17.16 -14.33 0.79
CA LEU A 8 -17.01 -12.88 0.64
C LEU A 8 -17.19 -12.16 1.98
N GLU A 9 -18.17 -12.56 2.79
CA GLU A 9 -18.37 -12.00 4.14
C GLU A 9 -17.12 -12.14 5.01
N SER A 10 -16.47 -13.31 5.02
CA SER A 10 -15.24 -13.56 5.77
C SER A 10 -14.08 -12.72 5.22
N GLN A 11 -13.92 -12.66 3.90
CA GLN A 11 -12.90 -11.86 3.22
C GLN A 11 -13.05 -10.37 3.52
N PHE A 12 -14.25 -9.83 3.40
CA PHE A 12 -14.50 -8.43 3.73
C PHE A 12 -14.33 -8.12 5.22
N ARG A 13 -14.68 -9.04 6.11
CA ARG A 13 -14.41 -8.87 7.55
C ARG A 13 -12.92 -8.69 7.82
N PHE A 14 -12.08 -9.49 7.19
CA PHE A 14 -10.62 -9.33 7.28
C PHE A 14 -10.14 -8.00 6.70
N LEU A 15 -10.59 -7.63 5.50
CA LEU A 15 -10.20 -6.41 4.82
C LEU A 15 -10.61 -5.15 5.58
N LEU A 16 -11.81 -5.14 6.16
CA LEU A 16 -12.28 -4.03 7.00
C LEU A 16 -11.57 -3.98 8.36
N GLU A 17 -11.12 -5.10 8.89
CA GLU A 17 -10.27 -5.13 10.09
C GLU A 17 -8.86 -4.59 9.77
N ALA A 18 -8.31 -4.90 8.60
CA ALA A 18 -7.03 -4.39 8.12
C ALA A 18 -7.00 -2.85 7.98
N ASP A 19 -8.16 -2.21 7.76
CA ASP A 19 -8.30 -0.73 7.78
C ASP A 19 -7.65 -0.08 9.00
N LYS A 20 -7.63 -0.78 10.13
CA LYS A 20 -7.08 -0.25 11.39
C LYS A 20 -5.57 -0.02 11.36
N LEU A 21 -4.82 -0.69 10.46
CA LEU A 21 -3.37 -0.49 10.34
C LEU A 21 -3.02 0.96 9.97
N ARG A 22 -3.91 1.66 9.27
CA ARG A 22 -3.74 3.06 8.89
C ARG A 22 -3.78 4.05 10.06
N ARG A 23 -4.02 3.55 11.28
CA ARG A 23 -4.03 4.32 12.53
C ARG A 23 -2.93 3.88 13.50
N VAL A 24 -2.05 3.02 13.05
CA VAL A 24 -0.85 2.64 13.79
C VAL A 24 0.28 3.55 13.31
N ASP A 25 0.66 4.52 14.13
CA ASP A 25 1.73 5.46 13.82
C ASP A 25 3.09 4.89 14.22
N ARG A 26 4.07 5.03 13.34
CA ARG A 26 5.46 4.66 13.53
C ARG A 26 6.25 5.85 14.11
N GLN A 27 7.50 5.60 14.56
CA GLN A 27 8.37 6.68 15.03
C GLN A 27 8.98 7.50 13.88
N ASN A 28 9.12 6.93 12.70
CA ASN A 28 9.69 7.62 11.55
C ASN A 28 8.75 8.70 11.03
N LEU A 29 9.33 9.87 10.72
CA LEU A 29 8.60 10.95 10.03
C LEU A 29 8.56 10.67 8.52
N ILE A 30 7.48 11.05 7.85
CA ILE A 30 7.46 11.15 6.38
C ILE A 30 8.48 12.20 5.92
N LEU A 31 8.91 12.16 4.65
CA LEU A 31 10.07 12.94 4.20
C LEU A 31 9.90 14.47 4.31
N ASP A 32 8.67 14.98 4.27
CA ASP A 32 8.40 16.41 4.49
C ASP A 32 8.45 16.83 5.97
N GLY A 33 8.61 15.86 6.88
CA GLY A 33 8.72 16.09 8.33
C GLY A 33 7.41 16.46 9.03
N SER A 34 6.27 16.50 8.33
CA SER A 34 5.02 17.03 8.85
C SER A 34 4.35 16.16 9.91
N ARG A 35 4.58 14.84 9.87
CA ARG A 35 3.98 13.84 10.77
C ARG A 35 4.74 12.52 10.77
N CYS A 36 4.40 11.68 11.73
CA CYS A 36 4.81 10.27 11.70
C CYS A 36 4.16 9.54 10.50
N GLU A 37 4.89 8.55 9.97
CA GLU A 37 4.40 7.58 9.01
C GLU A 37 3.46 6.59 9.71
N ASN A 38 2.38 6.14 9.05
CA ASN A 38 1.60 5.00 9.55
C ASN A 38 2.07 3.68 8.91
N SER A 39 1.76 2.54 9.57
CA SER A 39 2.26 1.23 9.13
C SER A 39 1.70 0.76 7.78
N ALA A 40 0.54 1.27 7.35
CA ALA A 40 -0.03 0.94 6.04
C ALA A 40 0.73 1.64 4.90
N GLU A 41 1.00 2.94 5.03
CA GLU A 41 1.80 3.68 4.03
C GLU A 41 3.27 3.24 4.03
N HIS A 42 3.81 2.81 5.17
CA HIS A 42 5.09 2.13 5.26
C HIS A 42 5.10 0.85 4.43
N SER A 43 4.13 -0.04 4.63
CA SER A 43 4.03 -1.29 3.89
C SER A 43 3.88 -1.09 2.37
N TRP A 44 3.14 -0.06 1.93
CA TRP A 44 3.10 0.34 0.52
C TRP A 44 4.48 0.77 0.01
N HIS A 45 5.15 1.63 0.76
CA HIS A 45 6.47 2.15 0.38
C HIS A 45 7.52 1.04 0.31
N LEU A 46 7.48 0.08 1.25
CA LEU A 46 8.33 -1.12 1.19
C LEU A 46 8.09 -1.95 -0.07
N GLY A 47 6.83 -2.09 -0.50
CA GLY A 47 6.49 -2.74 -1.77
C GLY A 47 7.19 -2.05 -2.95
N LEU A 48 7.20 -0.71 -3.00
CA LEU A 48 7.94 0.07 -4.00
C LEU A 48 9.45 -0.13 -3.89
N TYR A 49 10.02 -0.11 -2.67
CA TYR A 49 11.42 -0.44 -2.44
C TYR A 49 11.77 -1.81 -3.00
N ALA A 50 10.93 -2.83 -2.77
CA ALA A 50 11.15 -4.18 -3.30
C ALA A 50 11.15 -4.22 -4.82
N LEU A 51 10.24 -3.49 -5.49
CA LEU A 51 10.19 -3.42 -6.96
C LEU A 51 11.38 -2.63 -7.53
N VAL A 52 11.69 -1.48 -6.96
CA VAL A 52 12.74 -0.58 -7.45
C VAL A 52 14.14 -1.20 -7.25
N LEU A 53 14.35 -1.88 -6.12
CA LEU A 53 15.61 -2.54 -5.78
C LEU A 53 15.68 -4.00 -6.27
N ALA A 54 14.67 -4.49 -7.00
CA ALA A 54 14.66 -5.84 -7.59
C ALA A 54 15.93 -6.22 -8.38
N PRO A 55 16.58 -5.30 -9.14
CA PRO A 55 17.83 -5.61 -9.84
C PRO A 55 19.00 -6.01 -8.93
N PHE A 56 18.93 -5.71 -7.64
CA PHE A 56 19.95 -6.06 -6.64
C PHE A 56 19.61 -7.35 -5.87
N ALA A 57 18.42 -7.91 -6.07
CA ALA A 57 17.99 -9.13 -5.39
C ALA A 57 18.79 -10.34 -5.87
N PRO A 58 19.13 -11.29 -4.97
CA PRO A 58 19.67 -12.59 -5.37
C PRO A 58 18.76 -13.30 -6.36
N ALA A 59 19.35 -14.12 -7.25
CA ALA A 59 18.62 -14.77 -8.36
C ALA A 59 17.55 -15.79 -7.91
N ASP A 60 17.62 -16.26 -6.68
CA ASP A 60 16.68 -17.19 -6.05
C ASP A 60 15.57 -16.51 -5.26
N VAL A 61 15.47 -15.16 -5.32
CA VAL A 61 14.42 -14.36 -4.67
C VAL A 61 13.25 -14.13 -5.62
N SER A 62 12.05 -14.38 -5.16
CA SER A 62 10.81 -14.03 -5.83
C SER A 62 10.32 -12.65 -5.34
N ILE A 63 10.46 -11.63 -6.18
CA ILE A 63 10.00 -10.27 -5.84
C ILE A 63 8.48 -10.22 -5.58
N GLU A 64 7.69 -11.04 -6.28
CA GLU A 64 6.26 -11.16 -6.01
C GLU A 64 6.00 -11.60 -4.56
N ARG A 65 6.69 -12.65 -4.09
CA ARG A 65 6.53 -13.13 -2.71
C ARG A 65 7.06 -12.13 -1.69
N VAL A 66 8.14 -11.43 -2.01
CA VAL A 66 8.66 -10.32 -1.17
C VAL A 66 7.61 -9.23 -1.00
N VAL A 67 7.00 -8.76 -2.09
CA VAL A 67 5.90 -7.77 -2.03
C VAL A 67 4.73 -8.29 -1.20
N GLN A 68 4.32 -9.55 -1.40
CA GLN A 68 3.26 -10.18 -0.63
C GLN A 68 3.57 -10.25 0.87
N MET A 69 4.81 -10.57 1.25
CA MET A 69 5.26 -10.55 2.66
C MET A 69 5.19 -9.15 3.24
N LEU A 70 5.70 -8.14 2.52
CA LEU A 70 5.72 -6.74 2.94
C LEU A 70 4.32 -6.12 3.05
N LEU A 71 3.33 -6.60 2.30
CA LEU A 71 1.93 -6.19 2.48
C LEU A 71 1.32 -6.67 3.81
N LEU A 72 1.82 -7.77 4.35
CA LEU A 72 1.21 -8.44 5.52
C LEU A 72 1.99 -8.20 6.81
N HIS A 73 3.29 -7.87 6.74
CA HIS A 73 4.21 -8.02 7.86
C HIS A 73 3.77 -7.25 9.11
N ASP A 74 3.30 -6.01 8.95
CA ASP A 74 2.88 -5.13 10.05
C ASP A 74 1.38 -5.25 10.41
N LEU A 75 0.59 -6.13 9.75
CA LEU A 75 -0.83 -6.28 10.10
C LEU A 75 -1.05 -6.61 11.57
N VAL A 76 -0.12 -7.31 12.19
CA VAL A 76 -0.16 -7.70 13.59
C VAL A 76 -0.10 -6.51 14.54
N GLU A 77 0.46 -5.39 14.10
CA GLU A 77 0.53 -4.14 14.88
C GLU A 77 -0.83 -3.51 15.16
N ILE A 78 -1.89 -3.93 14.46
CA ILE A 78 -3.27 -3.55 14.79
C ILE A 78 -3.60 -3.86 16.25
N ASP A 79 -3.08 -4.97 16.78
CA ASP A 79 -3.29 -5.41 18.15
C ASP A 79 -2.04 -5.23 19.04
N ALA A 80 -0.84 -5.45 18.46
CA ALA A 80 0.42 -5.40 19.21
C ALA A 80 1.00 -3.98 19.33
N GLY A 81 0.69 -3.08 18.37
CA GLY A 81 1.31 -1.76 18.24
C GLY A 81 2.69 -1.81 17.57
N ASP A 82 3.15 -0.68 17.04
CA ASP A 82 4.52 -0.50 16.58
C ASP A 82 5.47 -0.31 17.78
N HIS A 83 6.61 -1.01 17.77
CA HIS A 83 7.62 -0.94 18.82
C HIS A 83 8.95 -0.42 18.26
N PRO A 84 9.41 0.79 18.66
CA PRO A 84 10.65 1.36 18.17
C PRO A 84 11.86 0.54 18.58
N ILE A 85 12.84 0.44 17.67
CA ILE A 85 14.03 -0.41 17.83
C ILE A 85 15.05 0.09 18.87
N ASP A 86 14.95 1.36 19.27
CA ASP A 86 15.84 2.05 20.20
C ASP A 86 15.34 2.07 21.67
N GLY A 87 14.17 1.45 21.92
CA GLY A 87 13.58 1.34 23.25
C GLY A 87 14.13 0.19 24.07
N ASP A 88 13.90 0.24 25.40
CA ASP A 88 14.07 -0.91 26.29
C ASP A 88 12.85 -1.83 26.12
N VAL A 89 12.87 -2.64 25.06
CA VAL A 89 11.73 -3.46 24.62
C VAL A 89 11.99 -4.94 24.93
N ASP A 90 11.03 -5.57 25.59
CA ASP A 90 10.99 -7.03 25.74
C ASP A 90 10.53 -7.69 24.41
N TRP A 91 11.51 -7.97 23.54
CA TRP A 91 11.23 -8.55 22.22
C TRP A 91 10.60 -9.94 22.26
N GLU A 92 10.76 -10.70 23.34
CA GLU A 92 10.09 -11.99 23.50
C GLU A 92 8.58 -11.79 23.79
N ALA A 93 8.25 -10.82 24.63
CA ALA A 93 6.86 -10.42 24.87
C ALA A 93 6.18 -9.85 23.62
N VAL A 94 6.90 -9.01 22.86
CA VAL A 94 6.40 -8.46 21.58
C VAL A 94 6.11 -9.58 20.59
N ALA A 95 7.07 -10.47 20.32
CA ALA A 95 6.89 -11.59 19.40
C ALA A 95 5.71 -12.50 19.80
N SER A 96 5.52 -12.69 21.13
CA SER A 96 4.37 -13.43 21.64
C SER A 96 3.04 -12.72 21.38
N ALA A 97 2.99 -11.40 21.55
CA ALA A 97 1.80 -10.60 21.29
C ALA A 97 1.46 -10.59 19.78
N GLU A 98 2.45 -10.42 18.93
CA GLU A 98 2.32 -10.48 17.47
C GLU A 98 1.80 -11.85 16.98
N ALA A 99 2.28 -12.96 17.56
CA ALA A 99 1.80 -14.29 17.22
C ALA A 99 0.31 -14.49 17.59
N VAL A 100 -0.14 -13.91 18.71
CA VAL A 100 -1.55 -13.89 19.11
C VAL A 100 -2.37 -13.04 18.14
N ALA A 101 -1.89 -11.84 17.82
CA ALA A 101 -2.50 -10.94 16.85
C ALA A 101 -2.66 -11.60 15.48
N ALA A 102 -1.59 -12.23 14.95
CA ALA A 102 -1.60 -12.96 13.69
C ALA A 102 -2.68 -14.06 13.70
N THR A 103 -2.75 -14.85 14.77
CA THR A 103 -3.77 -15.90 14.90
C THR A 103 -5.19 -15.33 14.84
N ARG A 104 -5.46 -14.23 15.55
CA ARG A 104 -6.75 -13.55 15.52
C ARG A 104 -7.10 -13.01 14.15
N LEU A 105 -6.19 -12.20 13.56
CA LEU A 105 -6.43 -11.51 12.31
C LEU A 105 -6.63 -12.47 11.14
N PHE A 106 -5.72 -13.41 10.94
CA PHE A 106 -5.84 -14.35 9.83
C PHE A 106 -7.00 -15.34 10.00
N SER A 107 -7.49 -15.60 11.23
CA SER A 107 -8.68 -16.42 11.45
C SER A 107 -9.98 -15.80 10.93
N LEU A 108 -9.99 -14.51 10.60
CA LEU A 108 -11.14 -13.84 9.96
C LEU A 108 -11.38 -14.31 8.52
N LEU A 109 -10.33 -14.81 7.85
CA LEU A 109 -10.36 -15.29 6.48
C LEU A 109 -10.95 -16.71 6.39
N PRO A 110 -11.40 -17.13 5.19
CA PRO A 110 -11.65 -18.54 4.88
C PRO A 110 -10.42 -19.40 5.19
N ALA A 111 -10.62 -20.66 5.63
CA ALA A 111 -9.56 -21.50 6.18
C ALA A 111 -8.34 -21.69 5.27
N ASP A 112 -8.54 -21.79 3.96
CA ASP A 112 -7.48 -21.94 2.96
C ASP A 112 -6.63 -20.66 2.87
N GLN A 113 -7.27 -19.48 2.80
CA GLN A 113 -6.58 -18.18 2.79
C GLN A 113 -5.92 -17.88 4.13
N SER A 114 -6.61 -18.19 5.24
CA SER A 114 -6.05 -18.08 6.59
C SER A 114 -4.74 -18.85 6.72
N ALA A 115 -4.73 -20.12 6.32
CA ALA A 115 -3.53 -20.95 6.40
C ALA A 115 -2.38 -20.40 5.53
N PHE A 116 -2.69 -19.92 4.32
CA PHE A 116 -1.70 -19.41 3.38
C PHE A 116 -1.09 -18.07 3.86
N LEU A 117 -1.92 -17.07 4.19
CA LEU A 117 -1.44 -15.74 4.57
C LEU A 117 -0.74 -15.76 5.95
N HIS A 118 -1.27 -16.52 6.91
CA HIS A 118 -0.60 -16.74 8.19
C HIS A 118 0.74 -17.50 8.02
N GLY A 119 0.80 -18.45 7.07
CA GLY A 119 2.04 -19.15 6.71
C GLY A 119 3.09 -18.21 6.16
N LEU A 120 2.70 -17.28 5.28
CA LEU A 120 3.60 -16.30 4.67
C LEU A 120 4.11 -15.27 5.71
N TRP A 121 3.25 -14.80 6.60
CA TRP A 121 3.65 -13.94 7.73
C TRP A 121 4.68 -14.64 8.62
N ARG A 122 4.45 -15.92 8.99
CA ARG A 122 5.41 -16.69 9.79
C ARG A 122 6.74 -16.91 9.06
N GLU A 123 6.72 -17.08 7.74
CA GLU A 123 7.93 -17.19 6.93
C GLU A 123 8.74 -15.89 6.96
N PHE A 124 8.06 -14.74 6.84
CA PHE A 124 8.69 -13.43 6.99
C PHE A 124 9.35 -13.28 8.37
N GLU A 125 8.63 -13.61 9.45
CA GLU A 125 9.17 -13.51 10.81
C GLU A 125 10.34 -14.47 11.05
N ALA A 126 10.29 -15.69 10.56
CA ALA A 126 11.36 -16.66 10.68
C ALA A 126 12.62 -16.27 9.90
N SER A 127 12.49 -15.48 8.82
CA SER A 127 13.62 -14.98 7.99
C SER A 127 14.60 -16.07 7.54
N THR A 128 14.09 -17.26 7.22
CA THR A 128 14.94 -18.42 6.88
C THR A 128 15.01 -18.70 5.38
N THR A 129 14.05 -18.20 4.59
CA THR A 129 14.04 -18.32 3.14
C THR A 129 14.71 -17.12 2.46
N PRO A 130 15.22 -17.26 1.21
CA PRO A 130 15.78 -16.13 0.47
C PRO A 130 14.79 -14.95 0.34
N ASP A 131 13.51 -15.23 0.07
CA ASP A 131 12.45 -14.22 -0.05
C ASP A 131 12.27 -13.45 1.26
N ALA A 132 12.15 -14.15 2.39
CA ALA A 132 11.96 -13.53 3.69
C ALA A 132 13.21 -12.72 4.14
N GLN A 133 14.40 -13.22 3.85
CA GLN A 133 15.63 -12.48 4.12
C GLN A 133 15.73 -11.21 3.29
N TRP A 134 15.32 -11.25 2.01
CA TRP A 134 15.30 -10.06 1.18
C TRP A 134 14.22 -9.08 1.65
N ALA A 135 13.03 -9.55 1.99
CA ALA A 135 11.96 -8.73 2.55
C ALA A 135 12.41 -7.99 3.83
N LYS A 136 13.06 -8.70 4.78
CA LYS A 136 13.64 -8.07 6.00
C LYS A 136 14.74 -7.06 5.69
N ARG A 137 15.54 -7.26 4.63
CA ARG A 137 16.54 -6.25 4.20
C ARG A 137 15.87 -5.00 3.68
N ILE A 138 14.82 -5.14 2.86
CA ILE A 138 14.02 -4.01 2.37
C ILE A 138 13.38 -3.25 3.53
N ASP A 139 12.77 -3.93 4.48
CA ASP A 139 12.17 -3.36 5.68
C ASP A 139 13.21 -2.57 6.53
N HIS A 140 14.44 -3.07 6.64
CA HIS A 140 15.51 -2.35 7.32
C HIS A 140 16.06 -1.14 6.53
N CYS A 141 15.94 -1.12 5.19
CA CYS A 141 16.48 -0.05 4.34
C CYS A 141 15.65 1.22 4.38
N GLN A 142 14.32 1.09 4.28
CA GLN A 142 13.41 2.23 4.10
C GLN A 142 13.50 3.23 5.27
N PRO A 143 13.42 2.83 6.56
CA PRO A 143 13.48 3.78 7.66
C PRO A 143 14.82 4.54 7.75
N ILE A 144 15.92 3.90 7.33
CA ILE A 144 17.23 4.53 7.26
C ILE A 144 17.21 5.67 6.25
N PHE A 145 16.75 5.40 5.02
CA PHE A 145 16.72 6.41 3.97
C PHE A 145 15.67 7.48 4.26
N GLN A 146 14.52 7.11 4.80
CA GLN A 146 13.51 8.07 5.21
C GLN A 146 14.05 9.07 6.25
N THR A 147 14.86 8.61 7.19
CA THR A 147 15.55 9.48 8.15
C THR A 147 16.65 10.31 7.49
N LEU A 148 17.53 9.71 6.67
CA LEU A 148 18.70 10.39 6.10
C LEU A 148 18.33 11.41 5.00
N TYR A 149 17.19 11.29 4.36
CA TYR A 149 16.71 12.21 3.33
C TYR A 149 15.68 13.22 3.83
N ASN A 150 15.20 13.08 5.06
CA ASN A 150 14.33 14.09 5.68
C ASN A 150 15.14 15.37 5.99
N ALA A 151 14.62 16.52 5.55
CA ALA A 151 15.33 17.80 5.69
C ALA A 151 15.37 18.33 7.14
N ASP A 152 14.34 18.02 7.93
CA ASP A 152 14.11 18.57 9.27
C ASP A 152 14.09 17.46 10.36
N VAL A 153 14.79 16.34 10.12
CA VAL A 153 14.81 15.22 11.05
C VAL A 153 15.47 15.60 12.38
N PRO A 154 14.90 15.20 13.52
CA PRO A 154 15.54 15.39 14.83
C PRO A 154 16.90 14.70 14.90
N ALA A 155 17.89 15.35 15.52
CA ALA A 155 19.24 14.80 15.67
C ALA A 155 19.24 13.41 16.36
N ALA A 156 18.29 13.16 17.26
CA ALA A 156 18.14 11.86 17.92
C ALA A 156 17.87 10.73 16.91
N HIS A 157 17.05 10.96 15.87
CA HIS A 157 16.78 9.95 14.83
C HIS A 157 18.04 9.64 14.00
N ILE A 158 18.89 10.66 13.73
CA ILE A 158 20.18 10.46 13.07
C ILE A 158 21.09 9.57 13.92
N GLU A 159 21.13 9.77 15.25
CA GLU A 159 21.92 8.92 16.15
C GLU A 159 21.38 7.49 16.23
N VAL A 160 20.06 7.27 16.16
CA VAL A 160 19.45 5.94 16.04
C VAL A 160 19.92 5.26 14.76
N VAL A 161 19.85 5.95 13.60
CA VAL A 161 20.35 5.43 12.32
C VAL A 161 21.85 5.11 12.40
N ARG A 162 22.65 6.00 13.01
CA ARG A 162 24.08 5.79 13.23
C ARG A 162 24.35 4.52 14.05
N GLY A 163 23.69 4.39 15.20
CA GLY A 163 23.81 3.22 16.07
C GLY A 163 23.40 1.93 15.36
N ASN A 164 22.32 1.99 14.58
CA ASN A 164 21.79 0.84 13.85
C ASN A 164 22.73 0.37 12.72
N LEU A 165 23.31 1.30 11.95
CA LEU A 165 24.25 1.00 10.86
C LEU A 165 25.59 0.46 11.39
N TYR A 166 26.12 0.98 12.51
CA TYR A 166 27.45 0.60 12.98
C TYR A 166 27.47 -0.57 13.99
N GLY A 167 26.34 -0.92 14.61
CA GLY A 167 26.34 -2.00 15.61
C GLY A 167 24.97 -2.64 15.87
N GLY A 168 23.90 -2.12 15.26
CA GLY A 168 22.54 -2.65 15.39
C GLY A 168 22.12 -3.60 14.27
N ARG A 169 20.81 -3.73 14.07
CA ARG A 169 20.21 -4.67 13.09
C ARG A 169 20.66 -4.38 11.65
N ALA A 170 20.85 -3.10 11.28
CA ALA A 170 21.27 -2.71 9.94
C ALA A 170 22.76 -2.90 9.66
N ALA A 171 23.59 -3.22 10.67
CA ALA A 171 25.01 -3.51 10.47
C ALA A 171 25.22 -4.70 9.52
N ALA A 172 24.32 -5.66 9.51
CA ALA A 172 24.33 -6.80 8.57
C ALA A 172 24.23 -6.39 7.10
N LEU A 173 23.67 -5.21 6.78
CA LEU A 173 23.62 -4.68 5.42
C LEU A 173 25.01 -4.49 4.80
N LYS A 174 26.04 -4.30 5.60
CA LYS A 174 27.41 -4.17 5.10
C LYS A 174 27.86 -5.36 4.24
N GLU A 175 27.43 -6.55 4.59
CA GLU A 175 27.73 -7.78 3.85
C GLU A 175 26.56 -8.23 2.96
N ALA A 176 25.34 -8.02 3.45
CA ALA A 176 24.15 -8.54 2.81
C ALA A 176 23.58 -7.62 1.70
N PHE A 177 23.88 -6.31 1.74
CA PHE A 177 23.49 -5.32 0.73
C PHE A 177 24.48 -4.15 0.74
N PRO A 178 25.75 -4.36 0.26
CA PRO A 178 26.84 -3.38 0.37
C PRO A 178 26.56 -2.04 -0.29
N GLU A 179 25.77 -2.02 -1.38
CA GLU A 179 25.39 -0.79 -2.09
C GLU A 179 24.56 0.11 -1.16
N VAL A 180 23.54 -0.45 -0.51
CA VAL A 180 22.69 0.27 0.46
C VAL A 180 23.52 0.77 1.64
N TYR A 181 24.36 -0.09 2.22
CA TYR A 181 25.20 0.28 3.35
C TYR A 181 26.13 1.43 3.01
N THR A 182 26.83 1.34 1.87
CA THR A 182 27.79 2.37 1.42
C THR A 182 27.11 3.70 1.17
N HIS A 183 25.97 3.68 0.48
CA HIS A 183 25.16 4.86 0.22
C HIS A 183 24.70 5.53 1.53
N ALA A 184 24.12 4.74 2.44
CA ALA A 184 23.61 5.23 3.72
C ALA A 184 24.75 5.83 4.58
N VAL A 185 25.91 5.17 4.68
CA VAL A 185 27.07 5.70 5.44
C VAL A 185 27.59 6.99 4.80
N THR A 186 27.72 7.06 3.47
CA THR A 186 28.15 8.28 2.78
C THR A 186 27.21 9.45 3.10
N LYS A 187 25.90 9.21 3.06
CA LYS A 187 24.89 10.23 3.38
C LYS A 187 24.94 10.64 4.85
N LEU A 188 25.03 9.67 5.76
CA LEU A 188 25.12 9.87 7.21
C LEU A 188 26.34 10.73 7.62
N GLU A 189 27.48 10.56 6.93
CA GLU A 189 28.72 11.34 7.18
C GLU A 189 28.72 12.69 6.44
N GLY A 190 27.59 13.12 5.89
CA GLY A 190 27.42 14.42 5.23
C GLY A 190 27.92 14.48 3.79
N GLY A 191 28.22 13.32 3.17
CA GLY A 191 28.56 13.23 1.75
C GLY A 191 27.32 13.26 0.84
N THR A 192 27.59 13.38 -0.46
CA THR A 192 26.55 13.26 -1.50
C THR A 192 26.85 12.00 -2.32
N PRO A 193 26.12 10.90 -2.07
CA PRO A 193 26.36 9.67 -2.82
C PRO A 193 26.15 9.87 -4.33
N GLN A 194 27.03 9.26 -5.13
CA GLN A 194 26.95 9.24 -6.59
C GLN A 194 27.21 7.80 -7.02
N ASP A 195 26.23 6.95 -6.83
CA ASP A 195 26.31 5.51 -7.05
C ASP A 195 25.05 4.97 -7.73
N VAL A 196 24.98 3.66 -7.87
CA VAL A 196 23.88 2.95 -8.57
C VAL A 196 22.51 3.11 -7.88
N LEU A 197 22.47 3.56 -6.62
CA LEU A 197 21.23 3.81 -5.89
C LEU A 197 20.73 5.25 -5.99
N THR A 198 21.54 6.17 -6.58
CA THR A 198 21.19 7.60 -6.64
C THR A 198 19.85 7.83 -7.37
N ALA A 199 19.65 7.24 -8.54
CA ALA A 199 18.39 7.34 -9.29
C ALA A 199 17.24 6.56 -8.63
N PRO A 200 17.41 5.27 -8.24
CA PRO A 200 16.40 4.54 -7.47
C PRO A 200 15.89 5.29 -6.24
N LEU A 201 16.79 5.83 -5.41
CA LEU A 201 16.41 6.56 -4.21
C LEU A 201 15.80 7.93 -4.51
N ALA A 202 16.18 8.59 -5.60
CA ALA A 202 15.53 9.82 -6.02
C ALA A 202 14.04 9.57 -6.33
N PHE A 203 13.71 8.48 -7.02
CA PHE A 203 12.33 8.07 -7.25
C PHE A 203 11.61 7.70 -5.95
N LEU A 204 12.22 6.86 -5.10
CA LEU A 204 11.61 6.41 -3.84
C LEU A 204 11.36 7.58 -2.88
N ASN A 205 12.24 8.58 -2.85
CA ASN A 205 12.04 9.78 -2.06
C ASN A 205 10.94 10.68 -2.64
N GLU A 206 10.84 10.80 -3.97
CA GLU A 206 9.79 11.57 -4.63
C GLU A 206 8.42 11.00 -4.35
N VAL A 207 8.27 9.67 -4.44
CA VAL A 207 6.97 9.02 -4.24
C VAL A 207 6.49 9.01 -2.79
N ASP A 208 7.37 9.30 -1.81
CA ASP A 208 6.96 9.53 -0.42
C ASP A 208 5.90 10.64 -0.30
N ALA A 209 5.92 11.63 -1.21
CA ALA A 209 4.95 12.71 -1.26
C ALA A 209 3.49 12.22 -1.44
N LEU A 210 3.27 11.01 -1.98
CA LEU A 210 1.93 10.42 -2.07
C LEU A 210 1.25 10.24 -0.70
N LYS A 211 2.03 10.13 0.37
CA LYS A 211 1.55 10.08 1.76
C LYS A 211 0.88 11.38 2.22
N THR A 212 1.05 12.47 1.46
CA THR A 212 0.44 13.78 1.73
C THR A 212 -0.73 14.10 0.81
N VAL A 213 -0.97 13.32 -0.23
CA VAL A 213 -2.11 13.48 -1.13
C VAL A 213 -3.36 12.89 -0.47
N LEU A 214 -4.31 13.75 -0.11
CA LEU A 214 -5.54 13.36 0.60
C LEU A 214 -6.67 13.11 -0.39
N ARG A 215 -7.39 12.02 -0.18
CA ARG A 215 -8.56 11.58 -0.95
C ARG A 215 -9.86 12.07 -0.30
N ALA A 216 -10.95 12.11 -1.07
CA ALA A 216 -12.26 12.43 -0.52
C ALA A 216 -12.83 11.35 0.43
N THR A 217 -12.35 10.12 0.33
CA THR A 217 -12.76 9.01 1.19
C THR A 217 -12.14 9.16 2.58
N THR A 218 -12.93 8.91 3.62
CA THR A 218 -12.43 8.85 5.01
C THR A 218 -12.09 7.41 5.40
N LEU A 219 -11.26 7.25 6.43
CA LEU A 219 -11.05 5.96 7.08
C LEU A 219 -12.38 5.36 7.56
N GLY A 220 -12.43 4.06 7.78
CA GLY A 220 -13.65 3.37 8.17
C GLY A 220 -14.29 3.88 9.46
N ASP A 221 -13.51 4.44 10.39
CA ASP A 221 -14.01 5.08 11.62
C ASP A 221 -14.41 6.56 11.43
N GLY A 222 -14.21 7.12 10.24
CA GLY A 222 -14.51 8.51 9.92
C GLY A 222 -13.58 9.56 10.54
N SER A 223 -12.45 9.16 11.12
CA SER A 223 -11.55 10.04 11.88
C SER A 223 -10.83 11.08 11.02
N ARG A 224 -10.45 10.71 9.79
CA ARG A 224 -9.76 11.58 8.83
C ARG A 224 -9.93 11.06 7.41
N HIS A 225 -9.58 11.90 6.43
CA HIS A 225 -9.41 11.45 5.05
C HIS A 225 -8.24 10.47 4.95
N GLU A 226 -8.36 9.47 4.06
CA GLU A 226 -7.25 8.61 3.70
C GLU A 226 -6.27 9.36 2.78
N ASN A 227 -4.98 9.00 2.81
CA ASN A 227 -4.04 9.43 1.79
C ASN A 227 -3.89 8.36 0.70
N SER A 228 -3.36 8.75 -0.48
CA SER A 228 -3.28 7.86 -1.65
C SER A 228 -2.28 6.70 -1.47
N ALA A 229 -1.26 6.84 -0.60
CA ALA A 229 -0.33 5.75 -0.31
C ALA A 229 -0.98 4.63 0.52
N GLU A 230 -1.66 4.98 1.62
CA GLU A 230 -2.38 3.99 2.44
C GLU A 230 -3.61 3.42 1.74
N HIS A 231 -4.23 4.17 0.81
CA HIS A 231 -5.24 3.66 -0.10
C HIS A 231 -4.66 2.57 -0.99
N SER A 232 -3.54 2.86 -1.66
CA SER A 232 -2.85 1.91 -2.54
C SER A 232 -2.49 0.61 -1.81
N TRP A 233 -1.95 0.68 -0.59
CA TRP A 233 -1.73 -0.51 0.25
C TRP A 233 -3.01 -1.30 0.45
N HIS A 234 -4.09 -0.63 0.83
CA HIS A 234 -5.34 -1.30 1.20
C HIS A 234 -5.98 -2.00 0.00
N ILE A 235 -6.00 -1.34 -1.17
CA ILE A 235 -6.56 -1.96 -2.39
C ILE A 235 -5.68 -3.09 -2.94
N MET A 236 -4.37 -3.08 -2.73
CA MET A 236 -3.51 -4.22 -3.03
C MET A 236 -3.90 -5.43 -2.19
N LEU A 237 -4.17 -5.24 -0.90
CA LEU A 237 -4.65 -6.31 -0.02
C LEU A 237 -6.03 -6.81 -0.46
N TYR A 238 -6.95 -5.90 -0.85
CA TYR A 238 -8.26 -6.26 -1.43
C TYR A 238 -8.09 -7.11 -2.69
N ALA A 239 -7.25 -6.68 -3.62
CA ALA A 239 -7.04 -7.40 -4.88
C ALA A 239 -6.54 -8.83 -4.63
N TRP A 240 -5.60 -8.98 -3.72
CA TRP A 240 -5.03 -10.29 -3.42
C TRP A 240 -6.04 -11.22 -2.72
N VAL A 241 -6.74 -10.74 -1.70
CA VAL A 241 -7.73 -11.53 -0.96
C VAL A 241 -8.93 -11.89 -1.82
N LEU A 242 -9.35 -11.00 -2.72
CA LEU A 242 -10.52 -11.19 -3.59
C LEU A 242 -10.17 -11.80 -4.97
N ALA A 243 -8.92 -12.18 -5.23
CA ALA A 243 -8.42 -12.63 -6.54
C ALA A 243 -9.29 -13.68 -7.24
N GLN A 244 -9.83 -14.65 -6.48
CA GLN A 244 -10.69 -15.71 -7.01
C GLN A 244 -12.03 -15.21 -7.59
N HIS A 245 -12.40 -13.97 -7.31
CA HIS A 245 -13.64 -13.33 -7.80
C HIS A 245 -13.40 -12.45 -9.03
N SER A 246 -12.18 -12.43 -9.55
CA SER A 246 -11.87 -11.79 -10.82
C SER A 246 -12.70 -12.40 -11.96
N HIS A 247 -13.11 -11.56 -12.91
CA HIS A 247 -13.89 -11.97 -14.08
C HIS A 247 -13.16 -12.94 -15.02
N ALA A 248 -11.82 -12.95 -14.95
CA ALA A 248 -10.92 -13.82 -15.73
C ALA A 248 -9.67 -14.17 -14.89
N PRO A 249 -8.91 -15.20 -15.25
CA PRO A 249 -7.58 -15.43 -14.65
C PRO A 249 -6.69 -14.19 -14.84
N VAL A 250 -6.00 -13.77 -13.78
CA VAL A 250 -5.11 -12.60 -13.76
C VAL A 250 -3.74 -12.96 -13.20
N ASP A 251 -2.70 -12.32 -13.71
CA ASP A 251 -1.38 -12.29 -13.08
C ASP A 251 -1.42 -11.37 -11.86
N MET A 252 -1.40 -11.95 -10.66
CA MET A 252 -1.52 -11.18 -9.42
C MET A 252 -0.30 -10.30 -9.17
N ALA A 253 0.90 -10.72 -9.57
CA ALA A 253 2.10 -9.87 -9.46
C ALA A 253 1.90 -8.56 -10.25
N LYS A 254 1.37 -8.65 -11.46
CA LYS A 254 1.07 -7.50 -12.30
C LYS A 254 -0.07 -6.64 -11.74
N VAL A 255 -1.14 -7.24 -11.21
CA VAL A 255 -2.24 -6.51 -10.54
C VAL A 255 -1.71 -5.72 -9.35
N LEU A 256 -0.86 -6.32 -8.50
CA LEU A 256 -0.26 -5.63 -7.36
C LEU A 256 0.64 -4.47 -7.79
N GLN A 257 1.44 -4.65 -8.85
CA GLN A 257 2.26 -3.57 -9.42
C GLN A 257 1.40 -2.42 -9.95
N MET A 258 0.31 -2.71 -10.67
CA MET A 258 -0.64 -1.70 -11.14
C MET A 258 -1.21 -0.88 -9.99
N LEU A 259 -1.72 -1.55 -8.94
CA LEU A 259 -2.31 -0.89 -7.78
C LEU A 259 -1.28 -0.15 -6.91
N MET A 260 -0.02 -0.57 -6.94
CA MET A 260 1.07 0.12 -6.26
C MET A 260 1.45 1.44 -6.94
N LEU A 261 1.35 1.49 -8.28
CA LEU A 261 1.82 2.60 -9.10
C LEU A 261 0.71 3.57 -9.54
N HIS A 262 -0.58 3.17 -9.45
CA HIS A 262 -1.68 3.85 -10.14
C HIS A 262 -1.87 5.31 -9.74
N ASP A 263 -1.76 5.64 -8.46
CA ASP A 263 -1.99 6.99 -7.91
C ASP A 263 -0.69 7.82 -7.77
N ILE A 264 0.50 7.29 -8.16
CA ILE A 264 1.78 8.04 -8.03
C ILE A 264 1.73 9.38 -8.78
N VAL A 265 1.01 9.45 -9.89
CA VAL A 265 0.84 10.67 -10.68
C VAL A 265 0.07 11.77 -9.94
N GLU A 266 -0.71 11.41 -8.92
CA GLU A 266 -1.46 12.36 -8.09
C GLU A 266 -0.55 13.26 -7.24
N ILE A 267 0.74 12.94 -7.10
CA ILE A 267 1.72 13.82 -6.46
C ILE A 267 1.73 15.20 -7.14
N ASP A 268 1.62 15.23 -8.46
CA ASP A 268 1.58 16.48 -9.24
C ASP A 268 0.15 16.86 -9.65
N ALA A 269 -0.70 15.89 -9.99
CA ALA A 269 -2.04 16.13 -10.51
C ALA A 269 -3.11 16.33 -9.41
N GLY A 270 -2.88 15.78 -8.21
CA GLY A 270 -3.86 15.72 -7.13
C GLY A 270 -4.95 14.66 -7.32
N ASP A 271 -5.56 14.21 -6.22
CA ASP A 271 -6.74 13.31 -6.28
C ASP A 271 -7.98 14.08 -6.75
N VAL A 272 -8.71 13.48 -7.67
CA VAL A 272 -9.99 14.02 -8.16
C VAL A 272 -11.14 13.09 -7.76
N PRO A 273 -12.02 13.52 -6.83
CA PRO A 273 -13.10 12.67 -6.34
C PRO A 273 -14.04 12.19 -7.45
N ILE A 274 -14.32 10.89 -7.49
CA ILE A 274 -15.17 10.25 -8.52
C ILE A 274 -16.59 10.83 -8.60
N HIS A 275 -17.06 11.44 -7.51
CA HIS A 275 -18.39 12.05 -7.43
C HIS A 275 -18.41 13.53 -7.84
N SER A 276 -17.25 14.10 -8.22
CA SER A 276 -17.16 15.45 -8.77
C SER A 276 -17.96 15.58 -10.07
N THR A 277 -18.51 16.76 -10.30
CA THR A 277 -19.19 17.07 -11.56
C THR A 277 -18.19 17.77 -12.48
N LEU A 278 -17.68 17.03 -13.44
CA LEU A 278 -16.65 17.48 -14.37
C LEU A 278 -17.21 17.53 -15.80
N SER A 279 -16.74 18.51 -16.60
CA SER A 279 -16.97 18.58 -18.04
C SER A 279 -15.99 17.65 -18.78
N GLU A 280 -16.25 17.40 -20.08
CA GLU A 280 -15.29 16.67 -20.94
C GLU A 280 -13.94 17.41 -21.02
N ALA A 281 -13.93 18.74 -21.00
CA ALA A 281 -12.71 19.53 -21.01
C ALA A 281 -11.90 19.35 -19.70
N ASP A 282 -12.59 19.26 -18.54
CA ASP A 282 -11.94 18.99 -17.25
C ASP A 282 -11.32 17.59 -17.25
N HIS A 283 -12.03 16.57 -17.74
CA HIS A 283 -11.47 15.21 -17.86
C HIS A 283 -10.22 15.17 -18.76
N ALA A 284 -10.24 15.89 -19.90
CA ALA A 284 -9.09 15.96 -20.79
C ALA A 284 -7.90 16.69 -20.14
N ALA A 285 -8.16 17.75 -19.36
CA ALA A 285 -7.12 18.49 -18.64
C ALA A 285 -6.48 17.64 -17.53
N ILE A 286 -7.29 16.87 -16.78
CA ILE A 286 -6.81 15.95 -15.74
C ILE A 286 -5.92 14.88 -16.38
N ALA A 287 -6.38 14.20 -17.42
CA ALA A 287 -5.61 13.18 -18.12
C ALA A 287 -4.28 13.73 -18.67
N ALA A 288 -4.26 14.96 -19.19
CA ALA A 288 -3.02 15.60 -19.66
C ALA A 288 -2.06 15.91 -18.49
N SER A 289 -2.57 16.33 -17.34
CA SER A 289 -1.78 16.56 -16.12
C SER A 289 -1.16 15.25 -15.62
N GLU A 290 -1.95 14.17 -15.54
CA GLU A 290 -1.49 12.85 -15.12
C GLU A 290 -0.40 12.30 -16.06
N GLN A 291 -0.54 12.46 -17.38
CA GLN A 291 0.49 12.09 -18.35
C GLN A 291 1.80 12.88 -18.13
N THR A 292 1.71 14.18 -17.87
CA THR A 292 2.87 15.02 -17.57
C THR A 292 3.55 14.59 -16.28
N ALA A 293 2.78 14.29 -15.24
CA ALA A 293 3.26 13.76 -13.97
C ALA A 293 3.97 12.41 -14.16
N ALA A 294 3.38 11.50 -14.93
CA ALA A 294 3.98 10.21 -15.25
C ALA A 294 5.32 10.35 -15.96
N GLU A 295 5.41 11.25 -16.96
CA GLU A 295 6.67 11.55 -17.65
C GLU A 295 7.76 12.02 -16.69
N ARG A 296 7.43 12.95 -15.79
CA ARG A 296 8.38 13.50 -14.82
C ARG A 296 8.82 12.47 -13.80
N ILE A 297 7.87 11.80 -13.16
CA ILE A 297 8.14 10.96 -11.99
C ILE A 297 8.87 9.68 -12.40
N PHE A 298 8.39 8.97 -13.43
CA PHE A 298 9.05 7.73 -13.87
C PHE A 298 10.41 7.97 -14.51
N ALA A 299 10.69 9.18 -15.02
CA ALA A 299 12.02 9.56 -15.53
C ALA A 299 13.09 9.70 -14.42
N LEU A 300 12.73 9.69 -13.15
CA LEU A 300 13.68 9.66 -12.03
C LEU A 300 14.42 8.31 -11.92
N LEU A 301 13.79 7.23 -12.40
CA LEU A 301 14.37 5.88 -12.43
C LEU A 301 15.37 5.72 -13.58
N PRO A 302 16.24 4.69 -13.53
CA PRO A 302 16.96 4.23 -14.71
C PRO A 302 16.01 4.00 -15.88
N GLU A 303 16.43 4.35 -17.10
CA GLU A 303 15.57 4.47 -18.29
C GLU A 303 14.69 3.22 -18.51
N ASP A 304 15.28 2.01 -18.53
CA ASP A 304 14.54 0.76 -18.76
C ASP A 304 13.50 0.51 -17.68
N GLN A 305 13.81 0.79 -16.41
CA GLN A 305 12.92 0.60 -15.28
C GLN A 305 11.80 1.66 -15.28
N GLY A 306 12.13 2.91 -15.56
CA GLY A 306 11.15 3.99 -15.67
C GLY A 306 10.15 3.73 -16.80
N GLN A 307 10.60 3.26 -17.94
CA GLN A 307 9.73 2.87 -19.05
C GLN A 307 8.84 1.68 -18.69
N ALA A 308 9.36 0.66 -17.99
CA ALA A 308 8.59 -0.48 -17.56
C ALA A 308 7.46 -0.07 -16.58
N PHE A 309 7.76 0.76 -15.59
CA PHE A 309 6.77 1.23 -14.62
C PHE A 309 5.71 2.14 -15.27
N ARG A 310 6.15 3.03 -16.17
CA ARG A 310 5.23 3.84 -16.94
C ARG A 310 4.27 2.98 -17.79
N SER A 311 4.78 1.93 -18.45
CA SER A 311 3.94 1.03 -19.25
C SER A 311 2.89 0.29 -18.40
N ILE A 312 3.22 -0.08 -17.16
CA ILE A 312 2.26 -0.68 -16.22
C ILE A 312 1.16 0.32 -15.83
N TRP A 313 1.54 1.57 -15.55
CA TRP A 313 0.60 2.64 -15.26
C TRP A 313 -0.31 2.96 -16.45
N GLU A 314 0.25 3.08 -17.66
CA GLU A 314 -0.53 3.30 -18.90
C GLU A 314 -1.50 2.16 -19.17
N GLU A 315 -1.11 0.91 -18.93
CA GLU A 315 -1.99 -0.26 -19.07
C GLU A 315 -3.13 -0.23 -18.04
N PHE A 316 -2.84 0.15 -16.79
CA PHE A 316 -3.88 0.36 -15.78
C PHE A 316 -4.86 1.44 -16.25
N GLU A 317 -4.39 2.57 -16.78
CA GLU A 317 -5.26 3.65 -17.27
C GLU A 317 -6.11 3.22 -18.45
N ALA A 318 -5.57 2.46 -19.39
CA ALA A 318 -6.32 1.93 -20.54
C ALA A 318 -7.45 0.97 -20.14
N ALA A 319 -7.29 0.21 -19.06
CA ALA A 319 -8.28 -0.76 -18.54
C ALA A 319 -8.78 -1.77 -19.59
N ASP A 320 -7.86 -2.26 -20.43
CA ASP A 320 -8.17 -3.21 -21.52
C ASP A 320 -7.75 -4.64 -21.21
N SER A 321 -6.64 -4.85 -20.48
CA SER A 321 -6.21 -6.18 -20.03
C SER A 321 -7.06 -6.70 -18.88
N ALA A 322 -7.03 -8.02 -18.67
CA ALA A 322 -7.76 -8.66 -17.57
C ALA A 322 -7.29 -8.13 -16.21
N GLU A 323 -5.98 -7.93 -16.06
CA GLU A 323 -5.34 -7.39 -14.87
C GLU A 323 -5.82 -5.96 -14.58
N ALA A 324 -5.79 -5.09 -15.59
CA ALA A 324 -6.21 -3.69 -15.44
C ALA A 324 -7.71 -3.55 -15.15
N VAL A 325 -8.54 -4.36 -15.81
CA VAL A 325 -9.99 -4.40 -15.56
C VAL A 325 -10.28 -4.84 -14.14
N TYR A 326 -9.57 -5.85 -13.63
CA TYR A 326 -9.71 -6.31 -12.26
C TYR A 326 -9.17 -5.29 -11.26
N ALA A 327 -7.97 -4.74 -11.49
CA ALA A 327 -7.37 -3.73 -10.64
C ALA A 327 -8.27 -2.49 -10.49
N LYS A 328 -8.79 -1.95 -11.59
CA LYS A 328 -9.75 -0.83 -11.55
C LYS A 328 -11.08 -1.17 -10.89
N ALA A 329 -11.54 -2.42 -10.93
CA ALA A 329 -12.70 -2.85 -10.18
C ALA A 329 -12.43 -2.81 -8.67
N ILE A 330 -11.27 -3.28 -8.24
CA ILE A 330 -10.88 -3.31 -6.82
C ILE A 330 -10.64 -1.90 -6.27
N ASP A 331 -9.96 -1.04 -7.00
CA ASP A 331 -9.79 0.38 -6.65
C ASP A 331 -11.15 1.04 -6.33
N ARG A 332 -12.20 0.70 -7.07
CA ARG A 332 -13.55 1.24 -6.86
C ARG A 332 -14.33 0.58 -5.71
N VAL A 333 -13.97 -0.62 -5.26
CA VAL A 333 -14.69 -1.35 -4.18
C VAL A 333 -14.37 -0.79 -2.81
N GLN A 334 -13.11 -0.55 -2.49
CA GLN A 334 -12.65 -0.16 -1.16
C GLN A 334 -13.35 1.14 -0.67
N PRO A 335 -13.40 2.26 -1.45
CA PRO A 335 -14.06 3.48 -1.00
C PRO A 335 -15.55 3.32 -0.71
N VAL A 336 -16.24 2.39 -1.41
CA VAL A 336 -17.66 2.11 -1.18
C VAL A 336 -17.88 1.57 0.23
N LEU A 337 -17.06 0.63 0.66
CA LEU A 337 -17.17 0.03 1.99
C LEU A 337 -16.74 0.97 3.11
N LEU A 338 -15.70 1.78 2.87
CA LEU A 338 -15.29 2.80 3.85
C LEU A 338 -16.36 3.88 4.04
N ASN A 339 -16.99 4.31 2.96
CA ASN A 339 -18.13 5.23 3.07
C ASN A 339 -19.28 4.62 3.88
N LEU A 340 -19.56 3.32 3.72
CA LEU A 340 -20.58 2.64 4.54
C LEU A 340 -20.17 2.62 6.02
N MET A 341 -18.92 2.24 6.33
CA MET A 341 -18.39 2.15 7.69
C MET A 341 -18.40 3.51 8.40
N SER A 342 -18.00 4.58 7.69
CA SER A 342 -17.99 5.96 8.22
C SER A 342 -19.38 6.63 8.25
N GLY A 343 -20.46 5.84 8.09
CA GLY A 343 -21.84 6.34 8.15
C GLY A 343 -22.23 7.21 6.94
N GLY A 344 -21.58 7.03 5.82
CA GLY A 344 -21.87 7.68 4.55
C GLY A 344 -20.75 8.58 4.01
N GLY A 345 -19.78 8.97 4.81
CA GLY A 345 -18.58 9.70 4.38
C GLY A 345 -18.81 10.65 3.20
N SER A 346 -18.05 10.51 2.12
CA SER A 346 -18.18 11.32 0.91
C SER A 346 -19.54 11.22 0.21
N TRP A 347 -20.33 10.15 0.44
CA TRP A 347 -21.70 10.08 -0.11
C TRP A 347 -22.63 11.15 0.47
N ARG A 348 -22.42 11.56 1.71
CA ARG A 348 -23.18 12.67 2.34
C ARG A 348 -22.73 14.00 1.76
N GLU A 349 -21.44 14.19 1.62
CA GLU A 349 -20.82 15.42 1.12
C GLU A 349 -21.28 15.72 -0.33
N TYR A 350 -21.18 14.71 -1.20
CA TYR A 350 -21.53 14.83 -2.62
C TYR A 350 -23.01 14.48 -2.91
N ASN A 351 -23.85 14.27 -1.88
CA ASN A 351 -25.25 13.89 -2.03
C ASN A 351 -25.51 12.71 -2.99
N VAL A 352 -24.66 11.69 -2.89
CA VAL A 352 -24.69 10.51 -3.77
C VAL A 352 -25.97 9.70 -3.56
N THR A 353 -26.58 9.29 -4.67
CA THR A 353 -27.70 8.33 -4.68
C THR A 353 -27.21 6.94 -5.06
N LEU A 354 -28.00 5.90 -4.73
CA LEU A 354 -27.68 4.53 -5.13
C LEU A 354 -27.53 4.40 -6.66
N ALA A 355 -28.41 5.06 -7.43
CA ALA A 355 -28.34 5.05 -8.90
C ALA A 355 -27.04 5.68 -9.44
N GLN A 356 -26.56 6.76 -8.81
CA GLN A 356 -25.27 7.36 -9.17
C GLN A 356 -24.09 6.45 -8.79
N LEU A 357 -24.16 5.79 -7.63
CA LEU A 357 -23.15 4.80 -7.24
C LEU A 357 -23.09 3.64 -8.23
N GLU A 358 -24.25 3.09 -8.60
CA GLU A 358 -24.35 2.02 -9.60
C GLU A 358 -23.79 2.43 -10.97
N ALA A 359 -24.07 3.64 -11.42
CA ALA A 359 -23.60 4.14 -12.71
C ALA A 359 -22.10 4.44 -12.74
N ARG A 360 -21.55 5.08 -11.68
CA ARG A 360 -20.15 5.56 -11.66
C ARG A 360 -19.16 4.49 -11.19
N VAL A 361 -19.60 3.61 -10.28
CA VAL A 361 -18.77 2.59 -9.63
C VAL A 361 -19.22 1.19 -10.06
N GLY A 362 -20.51 0.88 -9.90
CA GLY A 362 -21.05 -0.46 -10.06
C GLY A 362 -20.76 -1.11 -11.40
N GLN A 363 -20.86 -0.36 -12.48
CA GLN A 363 -20.58 -0.88 -13.83
C GLN A 363 -19.10 -1.32 -13.97
N LYS A 364 -18.16 -0.55 -13.42
CA LYS A 364 -16.74 -0.88 -13.48
C LYS A 364 -16.42 -2.09 -12.61
N VAL A 365 -16.98 -2.14 -11.40
CA VAL A 365 -16.78 -3.27 -10.47
C VAL A 365 -17.41 -4.56 -11.05
N ALA A 366 -18.63 -4.49 -11.60
CA ALA A 366 -19.28 -5.63 -12.22
C ALA A 366 -18.51 -6.18 -13.42
N ARG A 367 -17.80 -5.32 -14.17
CA ARG A 367 -16.95 -5.75 -15.29
C ARG A 367 -15.74 -6.58 -14.83
N GLY A 368 -15.09 -6.18 -13.74
CA GLY A 368 -13.84 -6.82 -13.27
C GLY A 368 -14.04 -7.87 -12.19
N ALA A 369 -15.09 -7.74 -11.36
CA ALA A 369 -15.36 -8.63 -10.22
C ALA A 369 -16.88 -8.72 -9.95
N PRO A 370 -17.65 -9.39 -10.82
CA PRO A 370 -19.13 -9.35 -10.77
C PRO A 370 -19.70 -9.87 -9.44
N ALA A 371 -19.18 -10.95 -8.88
CA ALA A 371 -19.65 -11.48 -7.59
C ALA A 371 -19.36 -10.53 -6.42
N VAL A 372 -18.25 -9.79 -6.49
CA VAL A 372 -17.91 -8.75 -5.50
C VAL A 372 -18.92 -7.62 -5.58
N TRP A 373 -19.27 -7.16 -6.79
CA TRP A 373 -20.27 -6.10 -6.95
C TRP A 373 -21.64 -6.51 -6.43
N GLU A 374 -22.09 -7.72 -6.73
CA GLU A 374 -23.37 -8.23 -6.24
C GLU A 374 -23.44 -8.19 -4.70
N TYR A 375 -22.38 -8.65 -4.05
CA TYR A 375 -22.26 -8.63 -2.59
C TYR A 375 -22.24 -7.19 -2.03
N VAL A 376 -21.37 -6.34 -2.55
CA VAL A 376 -21.20 -4.94 -2.10
C VAL A 376 -22.50 -4.16 -2.30
N ARG A 377 -23.14 -4.29 -3.46
CA ARG A 377 -24.43 -3.63 -3.76
C ARG A 377 -25.52 -4.03 -2.75
N ALA A 378 -25.63 -5.32 -2.45
CA ALA A 378 -26.58 -5.82 -1.45
C ALA A 378 -26.28 -5.28 -0.04
N THR A 379 -25.00 -5.11 0.30
CA THR A 379 -24.55 -4.61 1.59
C THR A 379 -24.86 -3.12 1.78
N VAL A 380 -24.70 -2.30 0.74
CA VAL A 380 -24.88 -0.83 0.84
C VAL A 380 -26.29 -0.35 0.58
N ALA A 381 -27.11 -1.11 -0.14
CA ALA A 381 -28.47 -0.71 -0.52
C ALA A 381 -29.38 -0.30 0.65
N PRO A 382 -29.35 -0.98 1.84
CA PRO A 382 -30.12 -0.57 3.00
C PRO A 382 -29.83 0.85 3.47
N TRP A 383 -28.56 1.26 3.50
CA TRP A 383 -28.15 2.62 3.90
C TRP A 383 -28.80 3.70 3.01
N PHE A 384 -28.83 3.48 1.68
CA PHE A 384 -29.46 4.41 0.75
C PHE A 384 -30.99 4.42 0.88
N ALA A 385 -31.60 3.28 1.19
CA ALA A 385 -33.06 3.20 1.39
C ALA A 385 -33.51 3.99 2.64
N GLU A 386 -32.76 3.90 3.74
CA GLU A 386 -33.02 4.67 4.97
C GLU A 386 -32.90 6.17 4.74
N LYS A 387 -31.89 6.62 3.99
CA LYS A 387 -31.68 8.03 3.66
C LYS A 387 -32.82 8.61 2.81
N THR A 388 -33.45 7.80 1.96
CA THR A 388 -34.55 8.25 1.09
C THR A 388 -35.86 8.37 1.88
N SER A 389 -35.96 7.73 3.04
CA SER A 389 -37.15 7.71 3.90
C SER A 389 -37.13 8.76 5.01
N ALA A 390 -36.00 9.44 5.21
CA ALA A 390 -35.80 10.53 6.18
C ALA A 390 -35.86 11.90 5.50
#